data_73ad119cc3db5f52777e3639b5475e08
#
_entry.id   73ad119cc3db5f52777e3639b5475e08
#
_cell.length_a   1.000
_cell.length_b   1.000
_cell.length_c   1.000
_cell.angle_alpha   90.00
_cell.angle_beta   90.00
_cell.angle_gamma   90.00
#
_symmetry.space_group_name_H-M   'P 1'
#
loop_
_entity.id
_entity.type
_entity.pdbx_description
1 polymer ?
#
loop_
_entity_poly.entity_id
_entity_poly.type
_entity_poly.pdbx_seq_one_letter_code
_entity_poly.pdbx_strand_id
1 'polypeptide(L)'
;MTACGARRMSGIVNEKERRKRKSSVPAKSAGEYLVMAELLGRGFDAEFAGPGSRGHDLLVWSTDSSARPIQVRTVHSAPWYVRRSSFVGSRADQVTVYVLLGVERRVTSPRFFVVKNSELAGQFRQPPNWTAFGFIDAKMVEHYEDNWGILR
;
A
#
# COMPACT_ATOMS: atom_id res chain seq x y z
N MET A 1 25.08 53.22 -8.52
CA MET A 1 24.43 52.22 -9.40
C MET A 1 24.88 50.83 -8.93
N THR A 2 24.06 50.21 -8.14
CA THR A 2 24.31 48.82 -7.63
C THR A 2 23.45 47.86 -8.38
N ALA A 3 24.12 47.04 -9.19
CA ALA A 3 23.47 45.92 -9.89
C ALA A 3 23.17 44.84 -8.88
N CYS A 4 21.89 44.62 -8.62
CA CYS A 4 21.40 43.53 -7.80
C CYS A 4 21.49 42.23 -8.63
N GLY A 5 22.53 41.45 -8.39
CA GLY A 5 22.69 40.14 -8.99
C GLY A 5 21.73 39.14 -8.34
N ALA A 6 20.63 38.87 -9.00
CA ALA A 6 19.74 37.76 -8.62
C ALA A 6 20.51 36.45 -8.83
N ARG A 7 20.96 35.82 -7.74
CA ARG A 7 21.41 34.43 -7.74
C ARG A 7 20.25 33.52 -8.07
N ARG A 8 20.21 33.03 -9.29
CA ARG A 8 19.41 31.84 -9.63
C ARG A 8 20.00 30.69 -8.85
N MET A 9 19.29 30.25 -7.81
CA MET A 9 19.51 28.93 -7.25
C MET A 9 18.92 27.91 -8.22
N SER A 10 19.70 27.52 -9.20
CA SER A 10 19.44 26.33 -10.00
C SER A 10 19.76 25.13 -9.13
N GLY A 11 18.76 24.61 -8.42
CA GLY A 11 18.85 23.32 -7.77
C GLY A 11 18.97 22.26 -8.87
N ILE A 12 20.21 21.99 -9.31
CA ILE A 12 20.50 20.82 -10.15
C ILE A 12 20.29 19.60 -9.27
N VAL A 13 19.09 19.06 -9.29
CA VAL A 13 18.79 17.76 -8.71
C VAL A 13 19.59 16.75 -9.53
N ASN A 14 20.57 16.12 -8.90
CA ASN A 14 21.43 15.13 -9.54
C ASN A 14 20.56 14.02 -10.12
N GLU A 15 20.80 13.65 -11.37
CA GLU A 15 20.04 12.62 -12.09
C GLU A 15 20.05 11.26 -11.37
N LYS A 16 21.11 10.96 -10.61
CA LYS A 16 21.17 9.79 -9.71
C LYS A 16 20.19 9.88 -8.55
N GLU A 17 19.96 11.06 -7.98
CA GLU A 17 18.96 11.27 -6.93
C GLU A 17 17.56 11.24 -7.50
N ARG A 18 17.37 11.73 -8.72
CA ARG A 18 16.11 11.64 -9.44
C ARG A 18 15.75 10.19 -9.79
N ARG A 19 16.73 9.34 -10.12
CA ARG A 19 16.53 7.90 -10.32
C ARG A 19 16.24 7.16 -9.02
N LYS A 20 16.84 7.56 -7.90
CA LYS A 20 16.48 7.02 -6.57
C LYS A 20 15.07 7.39 -6.14
N ARG A 21 14.53 8.55 -6.53
CA ARG A 21 13.16 8.97 -6.26
C ARG A 21 12.12 8.31 -7.16
N LYS A 22 12.49 7.55 -8.18
CA LYS A 22 11.61 6.61 -8.89
C LYS A 22 11.36 5.33 -8.11
N SER A 23 11.69 5.31 -6.83
CA SER A 23 11.39 4.22 -5.92
C SER A 23 9.87 4.07 -5.72
N SER A 24 9.47 2.93 -5.20
CA SER A 24 8.09 2.57 -4.86
C SER A 24 7.37 3.52 -3.88
N VAL A 25 8.05 4.51 -3.30
CA VAL A 25 7.49 5.45 -2.31
C VAL A 25 6.30 6.24 -2.84
N PRO A 26 6.32 6.86 -4.05
CA PRO A 26 5.15 7.55 -4.57
C PRO A 26 3.95 6.64 -4.78
N ALA A 27 4.16 5.41 -5.26
CA ALA A 27 3.07 4.44 -5.43
C ALA A 27 2.49 4.02 -4.09
N LYS A 28 3.34 3.75 -3.10
CA LYS A 28 2.92 3.41 -1.74
C LYS A 28 2.04 4.51 -1.16
N SER A 29 2.49 5.75 -1.18
CA SER A 29 1.73 6.89 -0.65
C SER A 29 0.41 7.08 -1.39
N ALA A 30 0.42 7.00 -2.72
CA ALA A 30 -0.80 7.09 -3.53
C ALA A 30 -1.82 6.02 -3.12
N GLY A 31 -1.39 4.78 -2.93
CA GLY A 31 -2.25 3.70 -2.49
C GLY A 31 -2.86 3.94 -1.11
N GLU A 32 -2.07 4.41 -0.16
CA GLU A 32 -2.54 4.72 1.20
C GLU A 32 -3.62 5.82 1.18
N TYR A 33 -3.42 6.90 0.42
CA TYR A 33 -4.41 7.98 0.27
C TYR A 33 -5.67 7.50 -0.44
N LEU A 34 -5.54 6.67 -1.48
CA LEU A 34 -6.68 6.09 -2.19
C LEU A 34 -7.52 5.19 -1.28
N VAL A 35 -6.88 4.32 -0.51
CA VAL A 35 -7.57 3.46 0.46
C VAL A 35 -8.24 4.29 1.54
N MET A 36 -7.58 5.34 2.05
CA MET A 36 -8.20 6.27 2.98
C MET A 36 -9.47 6.89 2.39
N ALA A 37 -9.42 7.37 1.15
CA ALA A 37 -10.57 7.96 0.48
C ALA A 37 -11.73 6.97 0.31
N GLU A 38 -11.43 5.72 -0.05
CA GLU A 38 -12.44 4.65 -0.14
C GLU A 38 -13.09 4.34 1.21
N LEU A 39 -12.29 4.26 2.28
CA LEU A 39 -12.80 4.01 3.62
C LEU A 39 -13.73 5.13 4.10
N LEU A 40 -13.28 6.37 4.01
CA LEU A 40 -14.06 7.54 4.41
C LEU A 40 -15.34 7.70 3.56
N GLY A 41 -15.22 7.51 2.25
CA GLY A 41 -16.37 7.57 1.33
C GLY A 41 -17.42 6.49 1.59
N ARG A 42 -17.04 5.37 2.19
CA ARG A 42 -17.94 4.28 2.62
C ARG A 42 -18.47 4.45 4.05
N GLY A 43 -18.09 5.53 4.72
CA GLY A 43 -18.54 5.85 6.07
C GLY A 43 -17.78 5.16 7.19
N PHE A 44 -16.59 4.60 6.89
CA PHE A 44 -15.72 4.12 7.95
C PHE A 44 -15.03 5.30 8.66
N ASP A 45 -14.83 5.16 9.94
CA ASP A 45 -13.94 6.02 10.70
C ASP A 45 -12.52 5.48 10.57
N ALA A 46 -11.64 6.24 9.93
CA ALA A 46 -10.29 5.79 9.59
C ALA A 46 -9.28 6.91 9.76
N GLU A 47 -8.07 6.52 10.14
CA GLU A 47 -6.93 7.44 10.28
C GLU A 47 -5.64 6.79 9.79
N PHE A 48 -4.67 7.60 9.43
CA PHE A 48 -3.33 7.10 9.15
C PHE A 48 -2.65 6.64 10.43
N ALA A 49 -1.94 5.52 10.35
CA ALA A 49 -1.11 5.05 11.45
C ALA A 49 0.02 6.07 11.72
N GLY A 50 0.28 6.32 12.99
CA GLY A 50 1.28 7.29 13.40
C GLY A 50 2.71 6.89 13.03
N PRO A 51 3.66 7.84 13.09
CA PRO A 51 5.08 7.56 12.88
C PRO A 51 5.55 6.43 13.80
N GLY A 52 6.32 5.50 13.24
CA GLY A 52 6.83 4.34 14.00
C GLY A 52 5.88 3.16 14.10
N SER A 53 4.68 3.24 13.56
CA SER A 53 3.78 2.10 13.45
C SER A 53 4.41 1.03 12.57
N ARG A 54 4.48 -0.19 13.10
CA ARG A 54 5.05 -1.32 12.38
C ARG A 54 3.98 -2.26 11.89
N GLY A 55 4.01 -2.54 10.59
CA GLY A 55 3.16 -3.57 10.00
C GLY A 55 1.72 -3.15 9.72
N HIS A 56 1.39 -1.86 9.82
CA HIS A 56 0.13 -1.30 9.35
C HIS A 56 0.30 0.16 8.93
N ASP A 57 -0.55 0.59 8.02
CA ASP A 57 -0.49 1.92 7.41
C ASP A 57 -1.70 2.77 7.84
N LEU A 58 -2.83 2.13 8.12
CA LEU A 58 -4.08 2.76 8.50
C LEU A 58 -4.69 2.05 9.71
N LEU A 59 -5.54 2.79 10.43
CA LEU A 59 -6.42 2.25 11.47
C LEU A 59 -7.86 2.52 11.08
N VAL A 60 -8.71 1.50 11.17
CA VAL A 60 -10.16 1.61 11.00
C VAL A 60 -10.82 1.36 12.35
N TRP A 61 -11.61 2.32 12.79
CA TRP A 61 -12.33 2.24 14.06
C TRP A 61 -13.70 1.60 13.85
N SER A 62 -14.00 0.62 14.64
CA SER A 62 -15.34 0.06 14.68
C SER A 62 -16.22 0.75 15.74
N THR A 63 -17.52 0.49 15.68
CA THR A 63 -18.51 1.11 16.59
C THR A 63 -18.26 0.82 18.07
N ASP A 64 -17.56 -0.26 18.39
CA ASP A 64 -17.16 -0.62 19.76
C ASP A 64 -15.87 0.05 20.23
N SER A 65 -15.37 1.05 19.47
CA SER A 65 -14.13 1.78 19.73
C SER A 65 -12.85 0.93 19.63
N SER A 66 -12.92 -0.26 19.02
CA SER A 66 -11.74 -1.04 18.69
C SER A 66 -11.13 -0.58 17.35
N ALA A 67 -9.81 -0.50 17.30
CA ALA A 67 -9.08 -0.15 16.09
C ALA A 67 -8.60 -1.41 15.37
N ARG A 68 -8.90 -1.50 14.08
CA ARG A 68 -8.36 -2.55 13.19
C ARG A 68 -7.19 -2.01 12.40
N PRO A 69 -6.00 -2.60 12.53
CA PRO A 69 -4.87 -2.22 11.71
C PRO A 69 -5.04 -2.73 10.28
N ILE A 70 -4.78 -1.85 9.32
CA ILE A 70 -4.85 -2.14 7.88
C ILE A 70 -3.46 -1.93 7.29
N GLN A 71 -3.00 -2.91 6.54
CA GLN A 71 -1.81 -2.81 5.71
C GLN A 71 -2.23 -2.47 4.27
N VAL A 72 -1.52 -1.56 3.63
CA VAL A 72 -1.73 -1.24 2.21
C VAL A 72 -0.52 -1.69 1.40
N ARG A 73 -0.77 -2.40 0.32
CA ARG A 73 0.26 -2.85 -0.62
C ARG A 73 -0.09 -2.38 -2.01
N THR A 74 0.74 -1.52 -2.58
CA THR A 74 0.44 -0.84 -3.83
C THR A 74 1.49 -1.13 -4.88
N VAL A 75 1.02 -1.49 -6.08
CA VAL A 75 1.85 -1.61 -7.29
C VAL A 75 1.11 -1.02 -8.48
N HIS A 76 1.84 -0.65 -9.52
CA HIS A 76 1.25 -0.28 -10.80
C HIS A 76 0.72 -1.51 -11.55
N SER A 77 1.44 -2.61 -11.51
CA SER A 77 1.06 -3.89 -12.09
C SER A 77 1.49 -5.04 -11.16
N ALA A 78 0.65 -6.08 -11.10
CA ALA A 78 0.97 -7.29 -10.33
C ALA A 78 2.27 -7.95 -10.82
N PRO A 79 2.96 -8.74 -10.00
CA PRO A 79 2.57 -9.16 -8.65
C PRO A 79 2.94 -8.17 -7.54
N TRP A 80 2.36 -8.38 -6.35
CA TRP A 80 2.83 -7.75 -5.11
C TRP A 80 3.87 -8.63 -4.44
N TYR A 81 5.02 -8.06 -4.09
CA TYR A 81 6.02 -8.76 -3.30
C TYR A 81 5.72 -8.54 -1.82
N VAL A 82 5.60 -9.63 -1.09
CA VAL A 82 5.18 -9.62 0.32
C VAL A 82 6.08 -10.51 1.17
N ARG A 83 6.16 -10.19 2.46
CA ARG A 83 6.89 -11.03 3.40
C ARG A 83 6.04 -12.22 3.83
N ARG A 84 6.66 -13.39 3.91
CA ARG A 84 6.04 -14.60 4.44
C ARG A 84 5.48 -14.41 5.85
N SER A 85 6.16 -13.62 6.67
CA SER A 85 5.73 -13.30 8.04
C SER A 85 4.37 -12.59 8.12
N SER A 86 3.88 -12.00 7.02
CA SER A 86 2.55 -11.37 6.97
C SER A 86 1.41 -12.37 7.09
N PHE A 87 1.65 -13.66 6.83
CA PHE A 87 0.60 -14.69 6.78
C PHE A 87 0.56 -15.58 8.01
N VAL A 88 1.41 -15.33 9.00
CA VAL A 88 1.54 -16.18 10.18
C VAL A 88 1.49 -15.38 11.48
N GLY A 89 1.19 -16.05 12.59
CA GLY A 89 1.16 -15.46 13.92
C GLY A 89 0.11 -14.38 14.06
N SER A 90 0.42 -13.30 14.77
CA SER A 90 -0.49 -12.19 15.06
C SER A 90 -0.93 -11.40 13.81
N ARG A 91 -0.21 -11.52 12.70
CA ARG A 91 -0.54 -10.86 11.44
C ARG A 91 -1.48 -11.65 10.54
N ALA A 92 -1.75 -12.92 10.87
CA ALA A 92 -2.65 -13.76 10.07
C ALA A 92 -4.06 -13.18 9.98
N ASP A 93 -4.56 -12.58 11.06
CA ASP A 93 -5.89 -11.96 11.11
C ASP A 93 -5.93 -10.52 10.63
N GLN A 94 -4.77 -9.92 10.36
CA GLN A 94 -4.70 -8.58 9.83
C GLN A 94 -5.27 -8.51 8.42
N VAL A 95 -5.99 -7.42 8.12
CA VAL A 95 -6.47 -7.13 6.77
C VAL A 95 -5.41 -6.36 5.99
N THR A 96 -5.17 -6.81 4.79
CA THR A 96 -4.36 -6.10 3.80
C THR A 96 -5.23 -5.66 2.63
N VAL A 97 -5.05 -4.42 2.20
CA VAL A 97 -5.63 -3.91 0.96
C VAL A 97 -4.55 -3.90 -0.11
N TYR A 98 -4.70 -4.76 -1.10
CA TYR A 98 -3.85 -4.78 -2.27
C TYR A 98 -4.39 -3.79 -3.29
N VAL A 99 -3.59 -2.82 -3.67
CA VAL A 99 -3.97 -1.75 -4.60
C VAL A 99 -3.23 -1.93 -5.92
N LEU A 100 -4.00 -1.97 -6.99
CA LEU A 100 -3.49 -2.02 -8.35
C LEU A 100 -3.78 -0.69 -9.02
N LEU A 101 -2.75 0.10 -9.30
CA LEU A 101 -2.90 1.44 -9.86
C LEU A 101 -3.13 1.44 -11.37
N GLY A 102 -2.80 0.34 -12.06
CA GLY A 102 -2.87 0.23 -13.51
C GLY A 102 -1.55 0.55 -14.21
N VAL A 103 -1.46 0.09 -15.46
CA VAL A 103 -0.25 0.19 -16.26
C VAL A 103 -0.05 1.62 -16.79
N GLU A 104 1.20 2.08 -16.78
CA GLU A 104 1.69 3.29 -17.41
C GLU A 104 1.11 4.62 -16.93
N ARG A 105 1.76 5.22 -15.94
CA ARG A 105 1.69 6.67 -15.61
C ARG A 105 0.29 7.31 -15.55
N ARG A 106 -0.77 6.57 -15.85
CA ARG A 106 -2.16 6.99 -15.74
C ARG A 106 -2.88 6.05 -14.79
N VAL A 107 -3.29 6.58 -13.66
CA VAL A 107 -4.26 5.91 -12.80
C VAL A 107 -5.60 5.98 -13.55
N THR A 108 -5.91 4.96 -14.34
CA THR A 108 -7.16 4.93 -15.09
C THR A 108 -8.33 4.49 -14.22
N SER A 109 -8.14 3.51 -13.37
CA SER A 109 -9.11 3.07 -12.37
C SER A 109 -8.36 2.20 -11.37
N PRO A 110 -8.01 2.72 -10.19
CA PRO A 110 -7.38 1.89 -9.19
C PRO A 110 -8.34 0.77 -8.75
N ARG A 111 -7.81 -0.43 -8.58
CA ARG A 111 -8.55 -1.58 -8.08
C ARG A 111 -8.09 -1.92 -6.68
N PHE A 112 -9.02 -2.32 -5.84
CA PHE A 112 -8.78 -2.59 -4.42
C PHE A 112 -9.22 -4.01 -4.09
N PHE A 113 -8.34 -4.77 -3.47
CA PHE A 113 -8.62 -6.13 -3.04
C PHE A 113 -8.43 -6.20 -1.52
N VAL A 114 -9.51 -6.41 -0.80
CA VAL A 114 -9.55 -6.33 0.66
C VAL A 114 -9.64 -7.75 1.22
N VAL A 115 -8.59 -8.20 1.89
CA VAL A 115 -8.47 -9.61 2.28
C VAL A 115 -7.75 -9.78 3.62
N LYS A 116 -8.17 -10.75 4.41
CA LYS A 116 -7.39 -11.22 5.56
C LYS A 116 -6.15 -11.97 5.10
N ASN A 117 -5.04 -11.72 5.75
CA ASN A 117 -3.79 -12.38 5.41
C ASN A 117 -3.89 -13.91 5.47
N SER A 118 -4.61 -14.45 6.46
CA SER A 118 -4.81 -15.91 6.61
C SER A 118 -5.49 -16.55 5.40
N GLU A 119 -6.34 -15.83 4.68
CA GLU A 119 -7.02 -16.37 3.49
C GLU A 119 -6.09 -16.55 2.30
N LEU A 120 -4.97 -15.84 2.27
CA LEU A 120 -3.96 -15.94 1.22
C LEU A 120 -2.78 -16.85 1.58
N ALA A 121 -2.70 -17.30 2.82
CA ALA A 121 -1.55 -18.07 3.32
C ALA A 121 -1.25 -19.33 2.48
N GLY A 122 -2.30 -20.03 2.02
CA GLY A 122 -2.17 -21.23 1.17
C GLY A 122 -1.88 -20.93 -0.31
N GLN A 123 -2.02 -19.69 -0.74
CA GLN A 123 -1.81 -19.26 -2.13
C GLN A 123 -0.50 -18.50 -2.33
N PHE A 124 0.10 -18.05 -1.24
CA PHE A 124 1.37 -17.33 -1.27
C PHE A 124 2.44 -18.14 -1.98
N ARG A 125 3.04 -17.57 -3.02
CA ARG A 125 4.08 -18.21 -3.81
C ARG A 125 5.45 -17.74 -3.40
N GLN A 126 6.31 -18.68 -3.10
CA GLN A 126 7.70 -18.43 -2.74
C GLN A 126 8.61 -19.23 -3.68
N PRO A 127 9.41 -18.56 -4.54
CA PRO A 127 10.41 -19.25 -5.35
C PRO A 127 11.42 -20.01 -4.49
N PRO A 128 12.03 -21.11 -5.00
CA PRO A 128 12.85 -22.03 -4.20
C PRO A 128 14.01 -21.39 -3.45
N ASN A 129 14.60 -20.31 -3.99
CA ASN A 129 15.75 -19.62 -3.40
C ASN A 129 15.37 -18.41 -2.54
N TRP A 130 14.09 -18.16 -2.35
CA TRP A 130 13.61 -17.04 -1.54
C TRP A 130 13.27 -17.53 -0.13
N THR A 131 13.73 -16.80 0.90
CA THR A 131 13.52 -17.20 2.28
C THR A 131 12.50 -16.34 3.02
N ALA A 132 12.54 -15.03 2.83
CA ALA A 132 11.71 -14.08 3.57
C ALA A 132 10.54 -13.51 2.75
N PHE A 133 10.69 -13.46 1.43
CA PHE A 133 9.74 -12.87 0.49
C PHE A 133 9.14 -13.89 -0.44
N GLY A 134 7.99 -13.57 -0.95
CA GLY A 134 7.33 -14.24 -2.03
C GLY A 134 6.39 -13.25 -2.72
N PHE A 135 5.40 -13.74 -3.43
CA PHE A 135 4.50 -12.88 -4.16
C PHE A 135 3.05 -13.35 -4.15
N ILE A 136 2.17 -12.39 -4.32
CA ILE A 136 0.74 -12.53 -4.57
C ILE A 136 0.47 -11.99 -5.97
N ASP A 137 -0.17 -12.76 -6.82
CA ASP A 137 -0.60 -12.31 -8.14
C ASP A 137 -2.07 -11.87 -8.17
N ALA A 138 -2.49 -11.25 -9.27
CA ALA A 138 -3.83 -10.69 -9.38
C ALA A 138 -4.93 -11.76 -9.29
N LYS A 139 -4.69 -12.98 -9.78
CA LYS A 139 -5.67 -14.07 -9.70
C LYS A 139 -5.96 -14.51 -8.28
N MET A 140 -4.96 -14.46 -7.40
CA MET A 140 -5.11 -14.88 -6.01
C MET A 140 -6.06 -13.96 -5.24
N VAL A 141 -6.21 -12.72 -5.65
CA VAL A 141 -6.99 -11.70 -4.95
C VAL A 141 -8.27 -11.28 -5.65
N GLU A 142 -8.53 -11.75 -6.87
CA GLU A 142 -9.67 -11.28 -7.67
C GLU A 142 -11.04 -11.47 -7.00
N HIS A 143 -11.21 -12.50 -6.16
CA HIS A 143 -12.44 -12.73 -5.40
C HIS A 143 -12.66 -11.74 -4.24
N TYR A 144 -11.63 -10.98 -3.90
CA TYR A 144 -11.64 -10.02 -2.80
C TYR A 144 -11.73 -8.58 -3.29
N GLU A 145 -12.01 -8.37 -4.57
CA GLU A 145 -12.18 -7.03 -5.12
C GLU A 145 -13.36 -6.33 -4.44
N ASP A 146 -13.08 -5.12 -3.97
CA ASP A 146 -14.05 -4.28 -3.23
C ASP A 146 -14.74 -4.98 -2.03
N ASN A 147 -14.06 -5.92 -1.41
CA ASN A 147 -14.56 -6.67 -0.27
C ASN A 147 -14.47 -5.88 1.05
N TRP A 148 -14.89 -4.64 1.02
CA TRP A 148 -14.84 -3.73 2.18
C TRP A 148 -15.71 -4.17 3.35
N GLY A 149 -16.70 -5.02 3.10
CA GLY A 149 -17.63 -5.54 4.11
C GLY A 149 -16.95 -6.29 5.27
N ILE A 150 -15.75 -6.84 5.05
CA ILE A 150 -15.02 -7.54 6.11
C ILE A 150 -14.52 -6.62 7.23
N LEU A 151 -14.56 -5.31 7.01
CA LEU A 151 -14.14 -4.29 7.98
C LEU A 151 -15.31 -3.80 8.88
N ARG A 152 -16.53 -4.23 8.63
CA ARG A 152 -17.74 -3.88 9.40
C ARG A 152 -17.89 -4.74 10.64
#